data_6d67377cfe03f4dccfaaae7122aad8f2
#
_entry.id   6d67377cfe03f4dccfaaae7122aad8f2
#
_cell.length_a   1.000
_cell.length_b   1.000
_cell.length_c   1.000
_cell.angle_alpha   90.00
_cell.angle_beta   90.00
_cell.angle_gamma   90.00
#
_symmetry.space_group_name_H-M   'P 1'
#
loop_
_entity.id
_entity.type
_entity.pdbx_description
1 polymer ?
#
loop_
_entity_poly.entity_id
_entity_poly.type
_entity_poly.pdbx_seq_one_letter_code
_entity_poly.pdbx_strand_id
1 'polypeptide(L)'
;MLSSAPEQFTGPVPISRVWSGTKVLAEDLAGEDLGDVLDLHDDALCWWVLDRSSDYAHRELQRLVAEFDLDRLIVREITASDHRAKFEEIGQARLVLTNAVTVDRSTAAVTVHPVSLLLTDRALVCLADVTPEVDPRRWLALAGERLATGGTEAALQVVMMGIIDTYADVVDWLEQAGDDLADELFRGHAFSKDQQLWSFRLRTALTDVRRITEPMRGVMADVREGHPVVRPKGHQKAGPLVGRRWLLIAEHHDRVANAADSLRESLSSVFETSLALADVQLNVIMKKLTGWAAIIAVPTLITGFVGMNVGFPAQGTTYGFWIYLVLIVGSALALFVTFKRRDWI
;
A
#
# COMPACT_ATOMS: atom_id res chain seq x y z
N MET A 1 19.16 12.05 -9.98
CA MET A 1 20.32 11.89 -9.09
C MET A 1 20.07 12.70 -7.82
N LEU A 2 19.59 12.05 -6.77
CA LEU A 2 19.64 12.45 -5.36
C LEU A 2 19.18 11.23 -4.56
N SER A 3 19.95 10.13 -4.71
CA SER A 3 19.90 8.99 -3.78
C SER A 3 20.95 9.28 -2.71
N SER A 4 20.58 10.05 -1.70
CA SER A 4 21.26 9.98 -0.41
C SER A 4 20.42 9.08 0.47
N ALA A 5 20.94 7.89 0.74
CA ALA A 5 20.40 7.05 1.80
C ALA A 5 20.21 7.92 3.05
N PRO A 6 19.09 7.77 3.81
CA PRO A 6 18.89 8.53 5.02
C PRO A 6 20.08 8.26 5.96
N GLU A 7 20.68 9.32 6.48
CA GLU A 7 21.70 9.22 7.51
C GLU A 7 21.16 8.33 8.63
N GLN A 8 21.76 7.17 8.82
CA GLN A 8 21.35 6.24 9.87
C GLN A 8 21.82 6.83 11.20
N PHE A 9 20.87 7.21 12.04
CA PHE A 9 21.16 7.57 13.41
C PHE A 9 21.77 6.34 14.13
N THR A 10 23.03 6.42 14.51
CA THR A 10 23.81 5.30 15.10
C THR A 10 23.82 5.29 16.62
N GLY A 11 23.19 6.28 17.27
CA GLY A 11 23.09 6.37 18.73
C GLY A 11 21.79 5.80 19.29
N PRO A 12 21.66 5.66 20.64
CA PRO A 12 20.39 5.38 21.26
C PRO A 12 19.39 6.50 20.91
N VAL A 13 18.17 6.12 20.48
CA VAL A 13 17.14 7.09 20.10
C VAL A 13 16.37 7.52 21.33
N PRO A 14 16.43 8.82 21.73
CA PRO A 14 15.78 9.29 22.94
C PRO A 14 14.25 9.16 22.87
N ILE A 15 13.59 8.91 24.00
CA ILE A 15 12.13 8.88 24.11
C ILE A 15 11.52 10.27 24.17
N SER A 16 12.29 11.25 24.67
CA SER A 16 11.89 12.65 24.78
C SER A 16 13.09 13.56 24.57
N ARG A 17 12.82 14.79 24.17
CA ARG A 17 13.84 15.84 24.05
C ARG A 17 13.20 17.19 24.38
N VAL A 18 13.89 17.95 25.24
CA VAL A 18 13.53 19.33 25.57
C VAL A 18 14.60 20.26 25.00
N TRP A 19 14.17 21.35 24.39
CA TRP A 19 15.08 22.35 23.83
C TRP A 19 14.55 23.77 24.05
N SER A 20 15.48 24.74 24.11
CA SER A 20 15.19 26.18 24.09
C SER A 20 16.04 26.83 22.98
N GLY A 21 15.39 27.48 22.05
CA GLY A 21 16.06 27.94 20.82
C GLY A 21 16.77 26.80 20.11
N THR A 22 18.10 26.89 19.95
CA THR A 22 18.92 25.84 19.31
C THR A 22 19.57 24.88 20.30
N LYS A 23 19.41 25.12 21.62
CA LYS A 23 20.09 24.35 22.66
C LYS A 23 19.18 23.21 23.15
N VAL A 24 19.68 22.00 23.10
CA VAL A 24 19.06 20.86 23.79
C VAL A 24 19.33 21.00 25.31
N LEU A 25 18.25 21.03 26.10
CA LEU A 25 18.32 21.16 27.55
C LEU A 25 18.40 19.79 28.22
N ALA A 26 17.59 18.83 27.75
CA ALA A 26 17.54 17.48 28.28
C ALA A 26 17.00 16.49 27.26
N GLU A 27 17.33 15.22 27.46
CA GLU A 27 16.84 14.07 26.70
C GLU A 27 16.48 12.91 27.64
N ASP A 28 15.64 11.99 27.17
CA ASP A 28 15.22 10.78 27.89
C ASP A 28 14.55 11.04 29.26
N LEU A 29 13.85 12.19 29.37
CA LEU A 29 13.12 12.51 30.59
C LEU A 29 11.80 11.73 30.65
N ALA A 30 11.44 11.30 31.86
CA ALA A 30 10.11 10.82 32.22
C ALA A 30 9.12 11.98 32.36
N GLY A 31 7.81 11.70 32.41
CA GLY A 31 6.80 12.74 32.39
C GLY A 31 6.89 13.77 33.51
N GLU A 32 7.19 13.34 34.75
CA GLU A 32 7.36 14.23 35.91
C GLU A 32 8.55 15.18 35.72
N ASP A 33 9.72 14.62 35.35
CA ASP A 33 10.92 15.39 35.11
C ASP A 33 10.78 16.35 33.92
N LEU A 34 9.96 15.97 32.94
CA LEU A 34 9.66 16.76 31.75
C LEU A 34 8.88 18.01 32.10
N GLY A 35 7.84 17.90 32.97
CA GLY A 35 7.08 19.01 33.50
C GLY A 35 7.96 20.00 34.25
N ASP A 36 8.80 19.50 35.16
CA ASP A 36 9.72 20.32 35.95
C ASP A 36 10.68 21.15 35.07
N VAL A 37 11.23 20.54 34.00
CA VAL A 37 12.13 21.26 33.08
C VAL A 37 11.37 22.30 32.26
N LEU A 38 10.13 22.02 31.84
CA LEU A 38 9.31 22.97 31.13
C LEU A 38 8.90 24.17 32.04
N ASP A 39 8.66 23.94 33.32
CA ASP A 39 8.30 24.98 34.26
C ASP A 39 9.48 25.90 34.63
N LEU A 40 10.72 25.33 34.59
CA LEU A 40 11.95 26.11 34.84
C LEU A 40 12.33 27.02 33.66
N HIS A 41 11.82 26.73 32.44
CA HIS A 41 12.18 27.41 31.21
C HIS A 41 10.95 27.79 30.39
N ASP A 42 10.47 29.04 30.49
CA ASP A 42 9.28 29.52 29.82
C ASP A 42 9.28 29.39 28.28
N ASP A 43 10.47 29.39 27.68
CA ASP A 43 10.69 29.25 26.24
C ASP A 43 11.03 27.81 25.80
N ALA A 44 11.05 26.88 26.75
CA ALA A 44 11.33 25.49 26.43
C ALA A 44 10.18 24.80 25.69
N LEU A 45 10.56 24.01 24.71
CA LEU A 45 9.68 23.18 23.90
C LEU A 45 10.12 21.71 24.03
N CYS A 46 9.17 20.80 23.90
CA CYS A 46 9.51 19.38 23.94
C CYS A 46 8.78 18.55 22.90
N TRP A 47 9.34 17.42 22.58
CA TRP A 47 8.61 16.29 22.04
C TRP A 47 8.81 15.06 22.93
N TRP A 48 7.78 14.24 22.98
CA TRP A 48 7.76 13.02 23.76
C TRP A 48 7.04 11.91 23.00
N VAL A 49 7.71 10.76 22.84
CA VAL A 49 7.13 9.59 22.16
C VAL A 49 6.88 8.50 23.18
N LEU A 50 5.64 8.11 23.30
CA LEU A 50 5.14 7.05 24.15
C LEU A 50 4.89 5.81 23.29
N ASP A 51 5.46 4.68 23.69
CA ASP A 51 5.16 3.39 23.07
C ASP A 51 3.82 2.89 23.61
N ARG A 52 2.82 2.78 22.72
CA ARG A 52 1.46 2.35 23.02
C ARG A 52 1.41 0.97 23.69
N SER A 53 2.36 0.08 23.37
CA SER A 53 2.42 -1.28 23.92
C SER A 53 2.84 -1.31 25.40
N SER A 54 3.34 -0.19 25.95
CA SER A 54 3.86 -0.13 27.31
C SER A 54 2.80 0.34 28.34
N ASP A 55 2.77 -0.35 29.47
CA ASP A 55 1.96 0.09 30.64
C ASP A 55 2.36 1.49 31.15
N TYR A 56 3.61 1.88 30.89
CA TYR A 56 4.14 3.20 31.21
C TYR A 56 3.38 4.28 30.43
N ALA A 57 3.20 4.11 29.11
CA ALA A 57 2.52 5.07 28.27
C ALA A 57 1.08 5.37 28.73
N HIS A 58 0.37 4.35 29.18
CA HIS A 58 -0.99 4.50 29.72
C HIS A 58 -1.02 5.37 30.99
N ARG A 59 -0.09 5.17 31.90
CA ARG A 59 0.00 5.96 33.13
C ARG A 59 0.36 7.41 32.86
N GLU A 60 1.32 7.62 31.99
CA GLU A 60 1.77 8.96 31.62
C GLU A 60 0.71 9.73 30.85
N LEU A 61 -0.05 9.08 29.97
CA LEU A 61 -1.15 9.70 29.28
C LEU A 61 -2.26 10.16 30.24
N GLN A 62 -2.56 9.37 31.30
CA GLN A 62 -3.52 9.78 32.33
C GLN A 62 -3.03 10.99 33.12
N ARG A 63 -1.71 11.13 33.37
CA ARG A 63 -1.11 12.30 34.00
C ARG A 63 -1.24 13.54 33.12
N LEU A 64 -0.87 13.42 31.84
CA LEU A 64 -0.99 14.50 30.86
C LEU A 64 -2.44 15.03 30.76
N VAL A 65 -3.40 14.11 30.79
CA VAL A 65 -4.83 14.46 30.80
C VAL A 65 -5.20 15.29 31.99
N ALA A 66 -4.71 14.93 33.20
CA ALA A 66 -4.97 15.69 34.43
C ALA A 66 -4.25 17.04 34.44
N GLU A 67 -3.02 17.11 33.92
CA GLU A 67 -2.20 18.31 33.88
C GLU A 67 -2.72 19.34 32.87
N PHE A 68 -3.18 18.89 31.70
CA PHE A 68 -3.74 19.76 30.66
C PHE A 68 -5.27 19.92 30.71
N ASP A 69 -5.94 19.41 31.79
CA ASP A 69 -7.40 19.39 31.94
C ASP A 69 -8.15 18.89 30.70
N LEU A 70 -7.61 17.79 30.10
CA LEU A 70 -8.18 17.19 28.90
C LEU A 70 -9.37 16.30 29.26
N ASP A 71 -10.41 16.30 28.40
CA ASP A 71 -11.57 15.43 28.59
C ASP A 71 -11.16 13.93 28.52
N ARG A 72 -11.76 13.12 29.36
CA ARG A 72 -11.57 11.67 29.39
C ARG A 72 -11.91 10.99 28.05
N LEU A 73 -12.77 11.59 27.24
CA LEU A 73 -13.08 11.10 25.90
C LEU A 73 -11.85 11.15 24.99
N ILE A 74 -10.98 12.16 25.15
CA ILE A 74 -9.73 12.31 24.41
C ILE A 74 -8.79 11.13 24.68
N VAL A 75 -8.67 10.75 25.97
CA VAL A 75 -7.83 9.57 26.33
C VAL A 75 -8.31 8.33 25.61
N ARG A 76 -9.62 8.13 25.58
CA ARG A 76 -10.21 6.97 24.90
C ARG A 76 -9.92 6.99 23.41
N GLU A 77 -9.98 8.14 22.77
CA GLU A 77 -9.69 8.26 21.33
C GLU A 77 -8.20 8.11 21.03
N ILE A 78 -7.34 8.74 21.81
CA ILE A 78 -5.88 8.62 21.67
C ILE A 78 -5.42 7.16 21.87
N THR A 79 -6.05 6.42 22.79
CA THR A 79 -5.68 5.02 23.09
C THR A 79 -6.33 3.99 22.16
N ALA A 80 -7.32 4.38 21.36
CA ALA A 80 -7.98 3.47 20.44
C ALA A 80 -6.98 2.92 19.43
N SER A 81 -7.03 1.60 19.20
CA SER A 81 -6.18 0.90 18.22
C SER A 81 -6.71 0.95 16.78
N ASP A 82 -7.96 1.38 16.62
CA ASP A 82 -8.60 1.52 15.31
C ASP A 82 -9.27 2.89 15.23
N HIS A 83 -8.58 3.85 14.65
CA HIS A 83 -9.10 5.18 14.42
C HIS A 83 -8.92 5.63 12.98
N ARG A 84 -9.91 6.37 12.51
CA ARG A 84 -9.82 7.05 11.22
C ARG A 84 -9.01 8.33 11.39
N ALA A 85 -8.19 8.67 10.40
CA ALA A 85 -7.44 9.91 10.43
C ALA A 85 -8.40 11.10 10.60
N LYS A 86 -8.13 11.94 11.60
CA LYS A 86 -8.89 13.17 11.89
C LYS A 86 -8.01 14.21 12.58
N PHE A 87 -8.40 15.45 12.42
CA PHE A 87 -7.86 16.59 13.16
C PHE A 87 -8.96 17.18 14.04
N GLU A 88 -8.65 17.50 15.28
CA GLU A 88 -9.61 18.04 16.23
C GLU A 88 -8.94 19.05 17.16
N GLU A 89 -9.59 20.19 17.39
CA GLU A 89 -9.16 21.17 18.39
C GLU A 89 -9.89 20.90 19.71
N ILE A 90 -9.14 20.75 20.79
CA ILE A 90 -9.66 20.40 22.11
C ILE A 90 -9.10 21.37 23.13
N GLY A 91 -9.88 22.42 23.43
CA GLY A 91 -9.46 23.50 24.34
C GLY A 91 -8.23 24.23 23.82
N GLN A 92 -7.08 24.08 24.49
CA GLN A 92 -5.78 24.65 24.07
C GLN A 92 -4.87 23.64 23.37
N ALA A 93 -5.34 22.42 23.22
CA ALA A 93 -4.58 21.35 22.56
C ALA A 93 -5.19 20.99 21.20
N ARG A 94 -4.40 20.34 20.36
CA ARG A 94 -4.82 19.76 19.08
C ARG A 94 -4.53 18.29 19.07
N LEU A 95 -5.50 17.53 18.62
CA LEU A 95 -5.40 16.12 18.44
C LEU A 95 -5.34 15.81 16.95
N VAL A 96 -4.30 15.09 16.54
CA VAL A 96 -4.19 14.49 15.20
C VAL A 96 -4.15 12.99 15.38
N LEU A 97 -5.20 12.32 14.92
CA LEU A 97 -5.22 10.86 14.81
C LEU A 97 -4.87 10.47 13.39
N THR A 98 -3.94 9.55 13.25
CA THR A 98 -3.44 9.08 11.96
C THR A 98 -2.91 7.66 12.09
N ASN A 99 -2.53 7.06 10.95
CA ASN A 99 -2.01 5.71 10.91
C ASN A 99 -0.78 5.65 10.02
N ALA A 100 0.29 5.04 10.47
CA ALA A 100 1.37 4.60 9.60
C ALA A 100 1.06 3.20 9.05
N VAL A 101 1.75 2.75 8.01
CA VAL A 101 1.54 1.44 7.39
C VAL A 101 2.85 0.72 7.13
N THR A 102 2.79 -0.60 7.18
CA THR A 102 3.86 -1.47 6.69
C THR A 102 3.26 -2.57 5.83
N VAL A 103 4.06 -3.23 5.03
CA VAL A 103 3.64 -4.34 4.18
C VAL A 103 4.52 -5.57 4.39
N ASP A 104 3.90 -6.72 4.59
CA ASP A 104 4.61 -8.00 4.49
C ASP A 104 4.82 -8.34 3.00
N ARG A 105 6.06 -8.25 2.56
CA ARG A 105 6.44 -8.48 1.16
C ARG A 105 6.22 -9.91 0.67
N SER A 106 6.01 -10.86 1.56
CA SER A 106 5.75 -12.26 1.19
C SER A 106 4.27 -12.56 0.96
N THR A 107 3.39 -11.84 1.65
CA THR A 107 1.94 -12.05 1.61
C THR A 107 1.15 -10.90 0.99
N ALA A 108 1.78 -9.75 0.80
CA ALA A 108 1.19 -8.46 0.47
C ALA A 108 0.17 -7.98 1.53
N ALA A 109 0.27 -8.45 2.77
CA ALA A 109 -0.60 -8.01 3.85
C ALA A 109 -0.14 -6.64 4.37
N VAL A 110 -1.05 -5.67 4.36
CA VAL A 110 -0.81 -4.33 4.93
C VAL A 110 -1.15 -4.35 6.41
N THR A 111 -0.20 -3.90 7.23
CA THR A 111 -0.39 -3.72 8.67
C THR A 111 -0.52 -2.23 8.97
N VAL A 112 -1.52 -1.89 9.77
CA VAL A 112 -1.82 -0.51 10.18
C VAL A 112 -1.26 -0.28 11.57
N HIS A 113 -0.52 0.82 11.73
CA HIS A 113 0.08 1.24 13.00
C HIS A 113 -0.53 2.59 13.40
N PRO A 114 -1.45 2.60 14.39
CA PRO A 114 -2.07 3.83 14.85
C PRO A 114 -1.05 4.79 15.46
N VAL A 115 -1.10 6.06 15.05
CA VAL A 115 -0.28 7.14 15.58
C VAL A 115 -1.20 8.27 16.03
N SER A 116 -1.16 8.58 17.32
CA SER A 116 -1.94 9.67 17.92
C SER A 116 -0.98 10.78 18.34
N LEU A 117 -1.27 12.02 17.94
CA LEU A 117 -0.43 13.18 18.19
C LEU A 117 -1.23 14.21 18.98
N LEU A 118 -0.76 14.57 20.15
CA LEU A 118 -1.31 15.66 20.97
C LEU A 118 -0.33 16.83 20.91
N LEU A 119 -0.75 17.92 20.32
CA LEU A 119 0.02 19.14 20.19
C LEU A 119 -0.49 20.24 21.12
N THR A 120 0.37 20.78 21.94
CA THR A 120 0.16 21.98 22.74
C THR A 120 1.13 23.08 22.31
N ASP A 121 1.03 24.26 22.93
CA ASP A 121 1.95 25.36 22.66
C ASP A 121 3.42 25.00 22.87
N ARG A 122 3.70 24.10 23.81
CA ARG A 122 5.05 23.79 24.28
C ARG A 122 5.45 22.33 24.09
N ALA A 123 4.52 21.44 23.76
CA ALA A 123 4.78 20.02 23.69
C ALA A 123 4.12 19.37 22.49
N LEU A 124 4.81 18.40 21.87
CA LEU A 124 4.24 17.37 21.00
C LEU A 124 4.36 16.03 21.70
N VAL A 125 3.24 15.44 22.06
CA VAL A 125 3.18 14.06 22.58
C VAL A 125 2.71 13.14 21.44
N CYS A 126 3.50 12.11 21.17
CA CYS A 126 3.19 11.10 20.17
C CYS A 126 2.99 9.75 20.85
N LEU A 127 1.83 9.12 20.65
CA LEU A 127 1.55 7.75 21.07
C LEU A 127 1.51 6.86 19.83
N ALA A 128 2.42 5.91 19.72
CA ALA A 128 2.55 5.04 18.56
C ALA A 128 2.97 3.62 18.96
N ASP A 129 2.65 2.63 18.14
CA ASP A 129 3.25 1.30 18.21
C ASP A 129 4.65 1.39 17.59
N VAL A 130 5.68 1.42 18.43
CA VAL A 130 7.07 1.61 17.98
C VAL A 130 7.61 0.30 17.41
N THR A 131 7.87 0.30 16.10
CA THR A 131 8.50 -0.82 15.39
C THR A 131 9.78 -0.36 14.69
N PRO A 132 10.60 -1.26 14.16
CA PRO A 132 11.78 -0.85 13.39
C PRO A 132 11.47 0.02 12.18
N GLU A 133 10.31 -0.18 11.55
CA GLU A 133 9.83 0.53 10.35
C GLU A 133 9.07 1.81 10.71
N VAL A 134 8.37 1.82 11.87
CA VAL A 134 7.56 2.95 12.34
C VAL A 134 8.09 3.42 13.69
N ASP A 135 9.01 4.36 13.67
CA ASP A 135 9.62 4.91 14.88
C ASP A 135 9.66 6.46 14.85
N PRO A 136 8.64 7.14 15.39
CA PRO A 136 8.61 8.59 15.44
C PRO A 136 9.81 9.21 16.17
N ARG A 137 10.44 8.49 17.10
CA ARG A 137 11.64 8.97 17.81
C ARG A 137 12.79 9.20 16.83
N ARG A 138 12.99 8.26 15.89
CA ARG A 138 14.03 8.40 14.84
C ARG A 138 13.76 9.58 13.93
N TRP A 139 12.50 9.77 13.50
CA TRP A 139 12.13 10.89 12.65
C TRP A 139 12.41 12.23 13.34
N LEU A 140 12.02 12.35 14.64
CA LEU A 140 12.23 13.53 15.44
C LEU A 140 13.71 13.77 15.79
N ALA A 141 14.47 12.73 16.06
CA ALA A 141 15.91 12.84 16.33
C ALA A 141 16.70 13.36 15.12
N LEU A 142 16.33 12.90 13.91
CA LEU A 142 16.95 13.37 12.65
C LEU A 142 16.58 14.82 12.29
N ALA A 143 15.48 15.33 12.84
CA ALA A 143 15.01 16.70 12.52
C ALA A 143 15.91 17.81 13.07
N GLY A 144 16.66 17.56 14.13
CA GLY A 144 17.73 18.43 14.67
C GLY A 144 17.37 19.92 14.69
N GLU A 145 18.15 20.73 13.97
CA GLU A 145 17.99 22.19 13.88
C GLU A 145 16.62 22.67 13.38
N ARG A 146 15.86 21.84 12.67
CA ARG A 146 14.51 22.20 12.17
C ARG A 146 13.54 22.43 13.32
N LEU A 147 13.67 21.65 14.40
CA LEU A 147 12.84 21.80 15.59
C LEU A 147 13.15 23.09 16.32
N ALA A 148 14.41 23.48 16.37
CA ALA A 148 14.87 24.70 17.04
C ALA A 148 14.24 25.99 16.45
N THR A 149 13.96 26.00 15.14
CA THR A 149 13.41 27.18 14.46
C THR A 149 11.90 27.16 14.26
N GLY A 150 11.30 25.98 14.23
CA GLY A 150 9.88 25.79 13.90
C GLY A 150 8.99 25.35 15.07
N GLY A 151 9.60 25.08 16.22
CA GLY A 151 8.88 24.71 17.44
C GLY A 151 8.15 23.34 17.35
N THR A 152 7.11 23.19 18.16
CA THR A 152 6.28 21.98 18.20
C THR A 152 5.57 21.71 16.87
N GLU A 153 5.28 22.75 16.10
CA GLU A 153 4.72 22.65 14.76
C GLU A 153 5.69 21.95 13.79
N ALA A 154 6.99 22.27 13.88
CA ALA A 154 7.99 21.57 13.07
C ALA A 154 8.12 20.11 13.47
N ALA A 155 7.96 19.78 14.75
CA ALA A 155 7.92 18.40 15.22
C ALA A 155 6.72 17.64 14.63
N LEU A 156 5.53 18.26 14.63
CA LEU A 156 4.35 17.71 13.97
C LEU A 156 4.60 17.45 12.49
N GLN A 157 5.16 18.41 11.75
CA GLN A 157 5.47 18.28 10.33
C GLN A 157 6.43 17.12 10.06
N VAL A 158 7.40 16.91 10.94
CA VAL A 158 8.37 15.80 10.82
C VAL A 158 7.68 14.45 10.98
N VAL A 159 6.84 14.31 11.99
CA VAL A 159 6.10 13.06 12.21
C VAL A 159 5.12 12.80 11.07
N MET A 160 4.39 13.83 10.62
CA MET A 160 3.45 13.70 9.51
C MET A 160 4.15 13.29 8.20
N MET A 161 5.34 13.86 7.92
CA MET A 161 6.14 13.45 6.77
C MET A 161 6.57 11.98 6.90
N GLY A 162 7.10 11.57 8.07
CA GLY A 162 7.49 10.19 8.31
C GLY A 162 6.35 9.19 8.13
N ILE A 163 5.12 9.57 8.53
CA ILE A 163 3.93 8.74 8.29
C ILE A 163 3.64 8.62 6.79
N ILE A 164 3.67 9.73 6.03
CA ILE A 164 3.43 9.70 4.59
C ILE A 164 4.52 8.93 3.85
N ASP A 165 5.76 8.99 4.32
CA ASP A 165 6.87 8.20 3.77
C ASP A 165 6.59 6.70 3.93
N THR A 166 5.93 6.25 5.03
CA THR A 166 5.51 4.84 5.14
C THR A 166 4.47 4.45 4.08
N TYR A 167 3.60 5.38 3.67
CA TYR A 167 2.65 5.14 2.57
C TYR A 167 3.39 5.02 1.23
N ALA A 168 4.37 5.90 1.00
CA ALA A 168 5.18 5.89 -0.21
C ALA A 168 5.94 4.55 -0.33
N ASP A 169 6.61 4.11 0.72
CA ASP A 169 7.37 2.85 0.75
C ASP A 169 6.49 1.64 0.41
N VAL A 170 5.25 1.61 0.90
CA VAL A 170 4.29 0.54 0.61
C VAL A 170 3.81 0.61 -0.84
N VAL A 171 3.49 1.81 -1.34
CA VAL A 171 3.01 2.00 -2.72
C VAL A 171 4.12 1.67 -3.72
N ASP A 172 5.35 2.14 -3.50
CA ASP A 172 6.51 1.85 -4.34
C ASP A 172 6.80 0.35 -4.43
N TRP A 173 6.69 -0.36 -3.29
CA TRP A 173 6.84 -1.80 -3.28
C TRP A 173 5.69 -2.51 -4.05
N LEU A 174 4.44 -2.05 -3.88
CA LEU A 174 3.29 -2.60 -4.59
C LEU A 174 3.40 -2.34 -6.11
N GLU A 175 3.93 -1.19 -6.52
CA GLU A 175 4.20 -0.86 -7.92
C GLU A 175 5.20 -1.85 -8.52
N GLN A 176 6.34 -2.07 -7.85
CA GLN A 176 7.34 -3.03 -8.30
C GLN A 176 6.77 -4.46 -8.40
N ALA A 177 5.99 -4.90 -7.40
CA ALA A 177 5.36 -6.21 -7.43
C ALA A 177 4.31 -6.34 -8.54
N GLY A 178 3.64 -5.25 -8.89
CA GLY A 178 2.70 -5.16 -10.00
C GLY A 178 3.39 -5.23 -11.36
N ASP A 179 4.52 -4.54 -11.52
CA ASP A 179 5.34 -4.57 -12.73
C ASP A 179 5.92 -5.96 -12.98
N ASP A 180 6.42 -6.63 -11.94
CA ASP A 180 6.90 -8.02 -12.03
C ASP A 180 5.80 -8.96 -12.53
N LEU A 181 4.55 -8.75 -12.08
CA LEU A 181 3.40 -9.52 -12.53
C LEU A 181 3.02 -9.20 -13.98
N ALA A 182 3.08 -7.93 -14.39
CA ALA A 182 2.82 -7.51 -15.77
C ALA A 182 3.85 -8.07 -16.75
N ASP A 183 5.13 -8.11 -16.37
CA ASP A 183 6.21 -8.66 -17.17
C ASP A 183 6.01 -10.16 -17.48
N GLU A 184 5.47 -10.92 -16.52
CA GLU A 184 5.10 -12.32 -16.76
C GLU A 184 4.00 -12.45 -17.84
N LEU A 185 3.05 -11.53 -17.85
CA LEU A 185 1.99 -11.50 -18.85
C LEU A 185 2.51 -11.19 -20.26
N PHE A 186 3.50 -10.27 -20.38
CA PHE A 186 4.13 -9.94 -21.67
C PHE A 186 4.89 -11.11 -22.29
N ARG A 187 5.24 -12.15 -21.53
CA ARG A 187 5.80 -13.40 -22.06
C ARG A 187 4.76 -14.28 -22.77
N GLY A 188 3.53 -13.81 -22.87
CA GLY A 188 2.47 -14.41 -23.69
C GLY A 188 1.70 -15.54 -23.02
N HIS A 189 1.76 -15.67 -21.70
CA HIS A 189 1.04 -16.69 -20.96
C HIS A 189 -0.02 -16.06 -20.07
N ALA A 190 -1.22 -16.65 -20.04
CA ALA A 190 -2.21 -16.31 -19.02
C ALA A 190 -1.69 -16.68 -17.63
N PHE A 191 -2.12 -15.93 -16.62
CA PHE A 191 -1.71 -16.16 -15.23
C PHE A 191 -2.03 -17.58 -14.75
N SER A 192 -1.06 -18.19 -14.10
CA SER A 192 -1.26 -19.38 -13.29
C SER A 192 -2.19 -19.07 -12.09
N LYS A 193 -2.68 -20.12 -11.45
CA LYS A 193 -3.53 -19.97 -10.24
C LYS A 193 -2.83 -19.14 -9.15
N ASP A 194 -1.53 -19.33 -8.95
CA ASP A 194 -0.75 -18.63 -7.94
C ASP A 194 -0.58 -17.14 -8.28
N GLN A 195 -0.34 -16.84 -9.57
CA GLN A 195 -0.26 -15.44 -10.04
C GLN A 195 -1.61 -14.73 -9.98
N GLN A 196 -2.72 -15.42 -10.23
CA GLN A 196 -4.07 -14.86 -10.05
C GLN A 196 -4.32 -14.52 -8.57
N LEU A 197 -3.95 -15.43 -7.65
CA LEU A 197 -4.06 -15.18 -6.21
C LEU A 197 -3.16 -14.03 -5.77
N TRP A 198 -1.95 -13.95 -6.30
CA TRP A 198 -1.03 -12.85 -6.03
C TRP A 198 -1.58 -11.51 -6.50
N SER A 199 -2.09 -11.43 -7.73
CA SER A 199 -2.79 -10.24 -8.25
C SER A 199 -3.95 -9.80 -7.36
N PHE A 200 -4.72 -10.76 -6.84
CA PHE A 200 -5.79 -10.46 -5.90
C PHE A 200 -5.27 -9.85 -4.60
N ARG A 201 -4.17 -10.39 -4.03
CA ARG A 201 -3.54 -9.87 -2.82
C ARG A 201 -3.02 -8.45 -3.00
N LEU A 202 -2.34 -8.16 -4.11
CA LEU A 202 -1.86 -6.82 -4.42
C LEU A 202 -3.02 -5.80 -4.51
N ARG A 203 -4.13 -6.15 -5.15
CA ARG A 203 -5.31 -5.30 -5.23
C ARG A 203 -5.98 -5.09 -3.87
N THR A 204 -5.98 -6.10 -3.01
CA THR A 204 -6.47 -5.99 -1.64
C THR A 204 -5.59 -5.02 -0.85
N ALA A 205 -4.26 -5.17 -0.92
CA ALA A 205 -3.31 -4.28 -0.29
C ALA A 205 -3.52 -2.81 -0.70
N LEU A 206 -3.70 -2.54 -1.99
CA LEU A 206 -3.99 -1.18 -2.49
C LEU A 206 -5.33 -0.63 -1.95
N THR A 207 -6.32 -1.49 -1.78
CA THR A 207 -7.60 -1.10 -1.19
C THR A 207 -7.43 -0.72 0.29
N ASP A 208 -6.59 -1.46 1.02
CA ASP A 208 -6.27 -1.16 2.42
C ASP A 208 -5.47 0.13 2.56
N VAL A 209 -4.46 0.35 1.71
CA VAL A 209 -3.72 1.62 1.64
C VAL A 209 -4.67 2.80 1.37
N ARG A 210 -5.56 2.67 0.40
CA ARG A 210 -6.54 3.71 0.10
C ARG A 210 -7.45 4.04 1.29
N ARG A 211 -7.90 3.04 2.04
CA ARG A 211 -8.73 3.23 3.24
C ARG A 211 -8.05 4.12 4.27
N ILE A 212 -6.71 4.12 4.30
CA ILE A 212 -5.89 4.90 5.23
C ILE A 212 -5.57 6.27 4.65
N THR A 213 -5.18 6.34 3.38
CA THR A 213 -4.77 7.60 2.74
C THR A 213 -5.94 8.55 2.48
N GLU A 214 -7.13 8.04 2.15
CA GLU A 214 -8.28 8.88 1.82
C GLU A 214 -8.74 9.79 2.98
N PRO A 215 -8.90 9.30 4.24
CA PRO A 215 -9.21 10.18 5.36
C PRO A 215 -8.11 11.20 5.66
N MET A 216 -6.85 10.86 5.37
CA MET A 216 -5.70 11.73 5.58
C MET A 216 -5.74 12.98 4.68
N ARG A 217 -6.37 12.91 3.50
CA ARG A 217 -6.62 14.09 2.65
C ARG A 217 -7.40 15.19 3.40
N GLY A 218 -8.40 14.79 4.20
CA GLY A 218 -9.14 15.72 5.04
C GLY A 218 -8.22 16.41 6.06
N VAL A 219 -7.41 15.64 6.77
CA VAL A 219 -6.44 16.17 7.75
C VAL A 219 -5.47 17.13 7.07
N MET A 220 -4.94 16.80 5.89
CA MET A 220 -4.05 17.69 5.14
C MET A 220 -4.75 18.96 4.66
N ALA A 221 -6.02 18.90 4.27
CA ALA A 221 -6.82 20.06 3.89
C ALA A 221 -7.06 20.98 5.09
N ASP A 222 -7.47 20.44 6.24
CA ASP A 222 -7.71 21.19 7.46
C ASP A 222 -6.46 21.92 7.95
N VAL A 223 -5.31 21.25 7.92
CA VAL A 223 -4.02 21.85 8.28
C VAL A 223 -3.61 22.95 7.28
N ARG A 224 -3.89 22.78 5.99
CA ARG A 224 -3.55 23.75 4.94
C ARG A 224 -4.44 24.99 4.97
N GLU A 225 -5.72 24.85 5.27
CA GLU A 225 -6.69 25.97 5.31
C GLU A 225 -6.45 26.94 6.47
N GLY A 226 -5.46 26.62 7.31
CA GLY A 226 -4.92 27.61 8.24
C GLY A 226 -5.76 27.81 9.47
N HIS A 227 -6.30 26.74 10.06
CA HIS A 227 -6.67 26.82 11.47
C HIS A 227 -5.45 27.37 12.23
N PRO A 228 -5.61 28.43 13.00
CA PRO A 228 -4.49 29.14 13.56
C PRO A 228 -3.66 28.20 14.42
N VAL A 229 -2.45 27.90 13.95
CA VAL A 229 -1.48 27.17 14.73
C VAL A 229 -1.39 27.84 16.09
N VAL A 230 -1.59 27.08 17.18
CA VAL A 230 -1.47 27.57 18.55
C VAL A 230 -0.13 28.29 18.67
N ARG A 231 -0.14 29.53 19.12
CA ARG A 231 1.04 30.37 19.18
C ARG A 231 1.57 30.40 20.61
N PRO A 232 2.79 29.95 20.87
CA PRO A 232 3.44 30.24 22.14
C PRO A 232 3.43 31.73 22.39
N LYS A 233 3.02 32.17 23.61
CA LYS A 233 3.13 33.56 24.01
C LYS A 233 4.58 34.01 23.91
N GLY A 234 4.89 34.88 22.93
CA GLY A 234 6.23 35.42 22.74
C GLY A 234 6.99 34.94 21.49
N HIS A 235 6.51 33.95 20.76
CA HIS A 235 7.13 33.54 19.49
C HIS A 235 6.48 34.23 18.28
N GLN A 236 7.32 34.66 17.34
CA GLN A 236 6.88 35.31 16.10
C GLN A 236 5.92 34.38 15.33
N LYS A 237 5.00 35.00 14.55
CA LYS A 237 4.12 34.28 13.61
C LYS A 237 4.85 33.13 12.97
N ALA A 238 4.21 31.94 12.92
CA ALA A 238 4.70 30.83 12.10
C ALA A 238 5.16 31.39 10.77
N GLY A 239 6.48 31.35 10.53
CA GLY A 239 7.07 32.04 9.39
C GLY A 239 6.55 31.43 8.07
N PRO A 240 6.66 32.14 6.96
CA PRO A 240 6.22 31.66 5.65
C PRO A 240 6.80 30.27 5.28
N LEU A 241 7.89 29.87 5.94
CA LEU A 241 8.50 28.54 5.80
C LEU A 241 7.64 27.39 6.35
N VAL A 242 6.92 27.62 7.46
CA VAL A 242 6.05 26.58 8.07
C VAL A 242 4.87 26.26 7.14
N GLY A 243 4.20 27.30 6.63
CA GLY A 243 3.11 27.13 5.68
C GLY A 243 3.56 26.43 4.38
N ARG A 244 4.75 26.80 3.87
CA ARG A 244 5.31 26.15 2.67
C ARG A 244 5.62 24.67 2.89
N ARG A 245 6.07 24.28 4.08
CA ARG A 245 6.33 22.88 4.40
C ARG A 245 5.03 22.06 4.44
N TRP A 246 3.95 22.60 5.02
CA TRP A 246 2.66 21.94 4.98
C TRP A 246 2.15 21.71 3.57
N LEU A 247 2.37 22.66 2.67
CA LEU A 247 2.05 22.48 1.26
C LEU A 247 2.83 21.31 0.65
N LEU A 248 4.14 21.22 0.92
CA LEU A 248 4.97 20.13 0.42
C LEU A 248 4.55 18.76 0.96
N ILE A 249 4.18 18.70 2.25
CA ILE A 249 3.67 17.46 2.88
C ILE A 249 2.36 17.03 2.24
N ALA A 250 1.42 17.98 2.03
CA ALA A 250 0.15 17.70 1.37
C ALA A 250 0.34 17.26 -0.10
N GLU A 251 1.21 17.92 -0.85
CA GLU A 251 1.55 17.53 -2.22
C GLU A 251 2.20 16.14 -2.27
N HIS A 252 3.04 15.79 -1.29
CA HIS A 252 3.63 14.46 -1.21
C HIS A 252 2.56 13.40 -0.92
N HIS A 253 1.68 13.65 0.04
CA HIS A 253 0.55 12.79 0.33
C HIS A 253 -0.34 12.56 -0.91
N ASP A 254 -0.73 13.64 -1.61
CA ASP A 254 -1.58 13.56 -2.79
C ASP A 254 -0.91 12.76 -3.92
N ARG A 255 0.41 12.90 -4.10
CA ARG A 255 1.16 12.08 -5.07
C ARG A 255 1.08 10.60 -4.74
N VAL A 256 1.31 10.23 -3.48
CA VAL A 256 1.27 8.83 -3.03
C VAL A 256 -0.14 8.25 -3.17
N ALA A 257 -1.17 8.99 -2.76
CA ALA A 257 -2.55 8.57 -2.88
C ALA A 257 -2.98 8.38 -4.35
N ASN A 258 -2.57 9.30 -5.24
CA ASN A 258 -2.87 9.20 -6.67
C ASN A 258 -2.07 8.06 -7.33
N ALA A 259 -0.83 7.80 -6.91
CA ALA A 259 -0.03 6.67 -7.38
C ALA A 259 -0.72 5.33 -7.01
N ALA A 260 -1.21 5.20 -5.78
CA ALA A 260 -1.96 4.02 -5.34
C ALA A 260 -3.25 3.79 -6.16
N ASP A 261 -4.00 4.87 -6.47
CA ASP A 261 -5.21 4.78 -7.30
C ASP A 261 -4.86 4.36 -8.75
N SER A 262 -3.83 4.95 -9.35
CA SER A 262 -3.35 4.60 -10.71
C SER A 262 -2.85 3.17 -10.79
N LEU A 263 -2.10 2.73 -9.79
CA LEU A 263 -1.60 1.35 -9.72
C LEU A 263 -2.74 0.33 -9.61
N ARG A 264 -3.78 0.65 -8.86
CA ARG A 264 -4.96 -0.21 -8.76
C ARG A 264 -5.66 -0.39 -10.11
N GLU A 265 -5.79 0.69 -10.90
CA GLU A 265 -6.37 0.63 -12.24
C GLU A 265 -5.49 -0.19 -13.19
N SER A 266 -4.17 0.02 -13.13
CA SER A 266 -3.20 -0.74 -13.90
C SER A 266 -3.28 -2.24 -13.60
N LEU A 267 -3.26 -2.64 -12.34
CA LEU A 267 -3.39 -4.05 -11.93
C LEU A 267 -4.73 -4.67 -12.35
N SER A 268 -5.82 -3.89 -12.38
CA SER A 268 -7.11 -4.37 -12.87
C SER A 268 -7.04 -4.66 -14.38
N SER A 269 -6.43 -3.77 -15.17
CA SER A 269 -6.21 -3.95 -16.60
C SER A 269 -5.32 -5.15 -16.91
N VAL A 270 -4.23 -5.33 -16.16
CA VAL A 270 -3.32 -6.49 -16.27
C VAL A 270 -4.08 -7.79 -16.03
N PHE A 271 -4.92 -7.84 -14.99
CA PHE A 271 -5.73 -9.02 -14.70
C PHE A 271 -6.77 -9.33 -15.78
N GLU A 272 -7.48 -8.32 -16.30
CA GLU A 272 -8.43 -8.47 -17.40
C GLU A 272 -7.75 -8.98 -18.67
N THR A 273 -6.55 -8.46 -18.96
CA THR A 273 -5.74 -8.93 -20.09
C THR A 273 -5.34 -10.40 -19.92
N SER A 274 -4.97 -10.81 -18.70
CA SER A 274 -4.69 -12.21 -18.40
C SER A 274 -5.88 -13.14 -18.67
N LEU A 275 -7.10 -12.71 -18.29
CA LEU A 275 -8.32 -13.48 -18.58
C LEU A 275 -8.58 -13.56 -20.09
N ALA A 276 -8.40 -12.47 -20.83
CA ALA A 276 -8.57 -12.46 -22.29
C ALA A 276 -7.55 -13.42 -22.97
N LEU A 277 -6.31 -13.47 -22.51
CA LEU A 277 -5.31 -14.43 -22.99
C LEU A 277 -5.70 -15.88 -22.67
N ALA A 278 -6.26 -16.14 -21.49
CA ALA A 278 -6.75 -17.47 -21.14
C ALA A 278 -7.88 -17.93 -22.09
N ASP A 279 -8.80 -17.03 -22.42
CA ASP A 279 -9.88 -17.29 -23.38
C ASP A 279 -9.34 -17.59 -24.78
N VAL A 280 -8.34 -16.83 -25.23
CA VAL A 280 -7.66 -17.10 -26.51
C VAL A 280 -7.00 -18.49 -26.51
N GLN A 281 -6.30 -18.87 -25.42
CA GLN A 281 -5.68 -20.18 -25.29
C GLN A 281 -6.73 -21.31 -25.29
N LEU A 282 -7.85 -21.13 -24.58
CA LEU A 282 -8.95 -22.09 -24.62
C LEU A 282 -9.52 -22.26 -26.04
N ASN A 283 -9.69 -21.16 -26.78
CA ASN A 283 -10.15 -21.22 -28.18
C ASN A 283 -9.16 -22.00 -29.09
N VAL A 284 -7.86 -21.82 -28.88
CA VAL A 284 -6.85 -22.58 -29.62
C VAL A 284 -6.92 -24.06 -29.29
N ILE A 285 -7.07 -24.42 -28.00
CA ILE A 285 -7.22 -25.82 -27.58
C ILE A 285 -8.49 -26.43 -28.18
N MET A 286 -9.62 -25.70 -28.13
CA MET A 286 -10.88 -26.15 -28.70
C MET A 286 -10.80 -26.36 -30.22
N LYS A 287 -10.14 -25.46 -30.95
CA LYS A 287 -9.88 -25.63 -32.39
C LYS A 287 -9.09 -26.90 -32.66
N LYS A 288 -7.97 -27.12 -31.93
CA LYS A 288 -7.15 -28.33 -32.06
C LYS A 288 -7.95 -29.61 -31.78
N LEU A 289 -8.70 -29.62 -30.66
CA LEU A 289 -9.53 -30.76 -30.27
C LEU A 289 -10.57 -31.09 -31.34
N THR A 290 -11.30 -30.06 -31.82
CA THR A 290 -12.30 -30.20 -32.86
C THR A 290 -11.69 -30.70 -34.19
N GLY A 291 -10.54 -30.13 -34.56
CA GLY A 291 -9.80 -30.58 -35.75
C GLY A 291 -9.41 -32.05 -35.70
N TRP A 292 -8.83 -32.51 -34.62
CA TRP A 292 -8.47 -33.92 -34.41
C TRP A 292 -9.72 -34.81 -34.36
N ALA A 293 -10.78 -34.39 -33.70
CA ALA A 293 -12.04 -35.12 -33.65
C ALA A 293 -12.62 -35.34 -35.06
N ALA A 294 -12.60 -34.30 -35.90
CA ALA A 294 -13.10 -34.39 -37.28
C ALA A 294 -12.23 -35.33 -38.13
N ILE A 295 -10.89 -35.29 -38.01
CA ILE A 295 -9.95 -36.18 -38.73
C ILE A 295 -10.19 -37.65 -38.39
N ILE A 296 -10.62 -37.95 -37.15
CA ILE A 296 -10.92 -39.33 -36.72
C ILE A 296 -12.37 -39.71 -37.10
N ALA A 297 -13.32 -38.81 -36.94
CA ALA A 297 -14.75 -39.09 -37.14
C ALA A 297 -15.13 -39.38 -38.59
N VAL A 298 -14.52 -38.67 -39.56
CA VAL A 298 -14.86 -38.86 -40.99
C VAL A 298 -14.41 -40.25 -41.50
N PRO A 299 -13.17 -40.72 -41.31
CA PRO A 299 -12.78 -42.09 -41.60
C PRO A 299 -13.66 -43.14 -40.88
N THR A 300 -13.97 -42.91 -39.61
CA THR A 300 -14.82 -43.82 -38.80
C THR A 300 -16.22 -43.93 -39.39
N LEU A 301 -16.80 -42.81 -39.85
CA LEU A 301 -18.10 -42.80 -40.51
C LEU A 301 -18.05 -43.64 -41.81
N ILE A 302 -17.00 -43.48 -42.62
CA ILE A 302 -16.82 -44.22 -43.88
C ILE A 302 -16.66 -45.72 -43.59
N THR A 303 -15.84 -46.08 -42.61
CA THR A 303 -15.66 -47.51 -42.24
C THR A 303 -16.93 -48.10 -41.68
N GLY A 304 -17.68 -47.34 -40.84
CA GLY A 304 -18.98 -47.75 -40.31
C GLY A 304 -20.02 -47.97 -41.39
N PHE A 305 -20.06 -47.09 -42.40
CA PHE A 305 -20.97 -47.23 -43.55
C PHE A 305 -20.62 -48.45 -44.40
N VAL A 306 -19.31 -48.65 -44.72
CA VAL A 306 -18.84 -49.83 -45.48
C VAL A 306 -19.04 -51.13 -44.68
N GLY A 307 -19.01 -51.08 -43.36
CA GLY A 307 -19.25 -52.23 -42.49
C GLY A 307 -20.74 -52.63 -42.31
N MET A 308 -21.67 -51.84 -42.85
CA MET A 308 -23.09 -52.18 -42.81
C MET A 308 -23.41 -53.40 -43.70
N ASN A 309 -24.33 -54.26 -43.25
CA ASN A 309 -24.79 -55.44 -43.99
C ASN A 309 -25.82 -55.06 -45.11
N VAL A 310 -25.52 -54.02 -45.86
CA VAL A 310 -26.36 -53.50 -46.96
C VAL A 310 -25.54 -53.54 -48.27
N GLY A 311 -26.11 -53.97 -49.38
CA GLY A 311 -25.42 -53.96 -50.67
C GLY A 311 -25.04 -52.58 -51.14
N PHE A 312 -23.78 -52.34 -51.39
CA PHE A 312 -23.24 -51.09 -51.93
C PHE A 312 -22.31 -51.36 -53.11
N PRO A 313 -22.01 -50.38 -53.98
CA PRO A 313 -21.18 -50.57 -55.16
C PRO A 313 -19.82 -51.15 -54.83
N ALA A 314 -19.34 -52.17 -55.56
CA ALA A 314 -18.06 -52.85 -55.42
C ALA A 314 -17.90 -53.69 -54.10
N GLN A 315 -18.94 -53.96 -53.35
CA GLN A 315 -18.93 -54.83 -52.16
C GLN A 315 -18.38 -56.22 -52.52
N GLY A 316 -17.48 -56.75 -51.67
CA GLY A 316 -16.88 -58.10 -51.82
C GLY A 316 -15.80 -58.22 -52.93
N THR A 317 -15.45 -57.12 -53.61
CA THR A 317 -14.36 -57.12 -54.65
C THR A 317 -13.06 -56.52 -54.07
N THR A 318 -11.93 -57.08 -54.53
CA THR A 318 -10.63 -56.47 -54.15
C THR A 318 -10.48 -55.02 -54.62
N TYR A 319 -11.09 -54.67 -55.73
CA TYR A 319 -11.13 -53.30 -56.24
C TYR A 319 -11.93 -52.35 -55.27
N GLY A 320 -13.03 -52.80 -54.77
CA GLY A 320 -13.82 -52.05 -53.77
C GLY A 320 -13.04 -51.77 -52.50
N PHE A 321 -12.27 -52.72 -52.01
CA PHE A 321 -11.38 -52.50 -50.86
C PHE A 321 -10.41 -51.33 -51.08
N TRP A 322 -9.74 -51.27 -52.23
CA TRP A 322 -8.79 -50.19 -52.53
C TRP A 322 -9.47 -48.85 -52.71
N ILE A 323 -10.67 -48.77 -53.27
CA ILE A 323 -11.43 -47.51 -53.42
C ILE A 323 -11.74 -46.95 -52.03
N TYR A 324 -12.29 -47.76 -51.11
CA TYR A 324 -12.66 -47.28 -49.77
C TYR A 324 -11.44 -46.96 -48.93
N LEU A 325 -10.33 -47.72 -49.06
CA LEU A 325 -9.07 -47.38 -48.41
C LEU A 325 -8.52 -46.03 -48.86
N VAL A 326 -8.50 -45.76 -50.17
CA VAL A 326 -8.10 -44.47 -50.72
C VAL A 326 -9.02 -43.35 -50.27
N LEU A 327 -10.34 -43.57 -50.17
CA LEU A 327 -11.31 -42.59 -49.69
C LEU A 327 -11.08 -42.27 -48.21
N ILE A 328 -10.82 -43.27 -47.37
CA ILE A 328 -10.55 -43.11 -45.93
C ILE A 328 -9.26 -42.34 -45.72
N VAL A 329 -8.14 -42.76 -46.30
CA VAL A 329 -6.85 -42.13 -46.17
C VAL A 329 -6.83 -40.75 -46.82
N GLY A 330 -7.43 -40.62 -48.00
CA GLY A 330 -7.53 -39.36 -48.73
C GLY A 330 -8.36 -38.29 -47.97
N SER A 331 -9.49 -38.71 -47.39
CA SER A 331 -10.31 -37.79 -46.58
C SER A 331 -9.59 -37.34 -45.31
N ALA A 332 -8.91 -38.26 -44.59
CA ALA A 332 -8.13 -37.93 -43.41
C ALA A 332 -6.97 -36.96 -43.76
N LEU A 333 -6.26 -37.22 -44.85
CA LEU A 333 -5.15 -36.38 -45.31
C LEU A 333 -5.65 -34.99 -45.76
N ALA A 334 -6.75 -34.95 -46.51
CA ALA A 334 -7.36 -33.70 -46.97
C ALA A 334 -7.81 -32.81 -45.78
N LEU A 335 -8.44 -33.41 -44.78
CA LEU A 335 -8.81 -32.69 -43.54
C LEU A 335 -7.58 -32.22 -42.77
N PHE A 336 -6.59 -33.07 -42.59
CA PHE A 336 -5.34 -32.71 -41.91
C PHE A 336 -4.63 -31.53 -42.61
N VAL A 337 -4.46 -31.58 -43.94
CA VAL A 337 -3.87 -30.47 -44.71
C VAL A 337 -4.69 -29.21 -44.62
N THR A 338 -6.03 -29.33 -44.68
CA THR A 338 -6.95 -28.16 -44.58
C THR A 338 -6.85 -27.51 -43.22
N PHE A 339 -6.89 -28.28 -42.13
CA PHE A 339 -6.79 -27.76 -40.77
C PHE A 339 -5.40 -27.21 -40.46
N LYS A 340 -4.32 -27.87 -40.96
CA LYS A 340 -2.97 -27.33 -40.83
C LYS A 340 -2.79 -25.99 -41.56
N ARG A 341 -3.37 -25.82 -42.76
CA ARG A 341 -3.33 -24.55 -43.50
C ARG A 341 -4.15 -23.43 -42.85
N ARG A 342 -5.10 -23.78 -42.00
CA ARG A 342 -5.96 -22.80 -41.30
C ARG A 342 -5.53 -22.58 -39.84
N ASP A 343 -4.36 -23.05 -39.42
CA ASP A 343 -3.84 -22.97 -38.05
C ASP A 343 -4.79 -23.53 -36.98
N TRP A 344 -5.49 -24.64 -37.34
CA TRP A 344 -6.35 -25.34 -36.41
C TRP A 344 -5.65 -26.47 -35.68
N ILE A 345 -4.52 -26.95 -36.25
CA ILE A 345 -3.70 -28.04 -35.71
C ILE A 345 -2.23 -27.67 -35.79
#